data_bcd02334b608e492a9a939c151978cbd
#
_entry.id   bcd02334b608e492a9a939c151978cbd
#
_cell.length_a   1.000
_cell.length_b   1.000
_cell.length_c   1.000
_cell.angle_alpha   90.00
_cell.angle_beta   90.00
_cell.angle_gamma   90.00
#
_symmetry.space_group_name_H-M   'P 1'
#
loop_
_entity.id
_entity.type
_entity.pdbx_description
1 polymer ?
#
loop_
_entity_poly.entity_id
_entity_poly.type
_entity_poly.pdbx_seq_one_letter_code
_entity_poly.pdbx_strand_id
1 'polypeptide(L)'
;MHQTVSTPAPAPLTAKQRRARRKKQIIFGSIGLVVLWIAVSIIWSKREKPIPVTTERAIRKTIMQTVSATGKVQPETEVKISPEVAGEIIDLPVEDGKAVMKGDLLVKIKPDSYKALLEQQEAAISSAKATNLQQKATMFKAEHDFKRAEDLFNKKLISEQEFNAAQAAYDVAKNTFESSLHEIERAQAGSSQARDQLSKTTIYSPIDGTVTVLNSKLGERLVATGQFVGTEVMRVADLSHMEARVDVNENDVVNVKIGDKAEVKIDAYGDRKFHGNVYQIANTGKTTGAGTQEEVTNFEVKIRIQDHEVVLKPALSCTAEIQTNQVKDVVAVPMQAVTIRTGDSNLSPEEIEKNKKKLAQRDKGDNNAEFVNERAEKAAQKEEREKLTKVVFLKKGSKAQMVKVTTGISDDTYTEVKSGIQPGEEVISGSYSAISRKLKDGAKVTLDKEGMK
;
A
#
# COMPACT_ATOMS: atom_id res chain seq x y z
N MET A 1 -21.87 86.25 89.81
CA MET A 1 -23.07 85.92 89.03
C MET A 1 -22.77 84.88 87.98
N HIS A 2 -22.94 83.66 88.31
CA HIS A 2 -22.83 82.52 87.35
C HIS A 2 -24.04 81.60 87.58
N GLN A 3 -24.89 81.55 86.61
CA GLN A 3 -25.94 80.56 86.60
C GLN A 3 -25.44 79.22 86.04
N THR A 4 -25.57 78.20 86.80
CA THR A 4 -25.36 76.83 86.39
C THR A 4 -26.61 76.25 85.81
N VAL A 5 -26.61 75.84 84.52
CA VAL A 5 -27.68 75.12 83.84
C VAL A 5 -27.46 73.64 84.08
N SER A 6 -28.41 72.99 84.76
CA SER A 6 -28.44 71.54 85.02
C SER A 6 -29.18 70.86 83.83
N THR A 7 -28.53 69.91 83.20
CA THR A 7 -29.07 69.03 82.18
C THR A 7 -29.86 67.86 82.83
N PRO A 8 -31.08 67.54 82.40
CA PRO A 8 -31.88 66.46 82.99
C PRO A 8 -31.41 65.07 82.46
N ALA A 9 -31.37 64.11 83.36
CA ALA A 9 -30.98 62.70 83.05
C ALA A 9 -32.06 62.00 82.17
N PRO A 10 -31.68 61.11 81.27
CA PRO A 10 -32.57 60.41 80.38
C PRO A 10 -33.39 59.35 81.12
N ALA A 11 -34.69 59.30 80.81
CA ALA A 11 -35.71 58.42 81.41
C ALA A 11 -35.49 56.95 81.03
N PRO A 12 -35.78 55.96 81.89
CA PRO A 12 -35.56 54.55 81.67
C PRO A 12 -36.50 54.00 80.57
N LEU A 13 -35.88 53.27 79.55
CA LEU A 13 -36.63 52.64 78.48
C LEU A 13 -37.59 51.57 78.96
N THR A 14 -38.82 51.61 78.49
CA THR A 14 -39.88 50.65 78.80
C THR A 14 -39.61 49.25 78.30
N ALA A 15 -40.13 48.23 79.01
CA ALA A 15 -39.86 46.80 78.74
C ALA A 15 -40.19 46.36 77.29
N LYS A 16 -41.01 47.08 76.58
CA LYS A 16 -41.40 46.84 75.17
C LYS A 16 -40.28 47.25 74.20
N GLN A 17 -39.49 48.29 74.51
CA GLN A 17 -38.34 48.72 73.68
C GLN A 17 -37.12 47.86 73.84
N ARG A 18 -36.88 47.22 75.00
CA ARG A 18 -35.78 46.23 75.23
C ARG A 18 -36.08 44.95 74.46
N ARG A 19 -37.29 44.44 74.31
CA ARG A 19 -37.66 43.26 73.50
C ARG A 19 -37.51 43.54 72.00
N ALA A 20 -37.74 44.70 71.48
CA ALA A 20 -37.56 45.08 70.09
C ALA A 20 -36.06 45.17 69.68
N ARG A 21 -35.19 45.68 70.56
CA ARG A 21 -33.74 45.70 70.32
C ARG A 21 -33.11 44.31 70.35
N ARG A 22 -33.55 43.46 71.29
CA ARG A 22 -33.07 42.04 71.33
C ARG A 22 -33.54 41.27 70.09
N LYS A 23 -34.75 41.45 69.58
CA LYS A 23 -35.23 40.79 68.34
C LYS A 23 -34.45 41.28 67.11
N LYS A 24 -34.15 42.62 67.03
CA LYS A 24 -33.29 43.12 65.92
C LYS A 24 -31.85 42.56 66.00
N GLN A 25 -31.25 42.48 67.17
CA GLN A 25 -29.90 41.90 67.34
C GLN A 25 -29.85 40.41 66.99
N ILE A 26 -30.91 39.62 67.33
CA ILE A 26 -31.05 38.21 66.94
C ILE A 26 -31.23 38.09 65.43
N ILE A 27 -32.04 38.94 64.80
CA ILE A 27 -32.26 38.95 63.33
C ILE A 27 -30.96 39.34 62.58
N PHE A 28 -30.21 40.36 63.05
CA PHE A 28 -28.93 40.74 62.46
C PHE A 28 -27.86 39.64 62.70
N GLY A 29 -27.84 38.97 63.85
CA GLY A 29 -26.97 37.84 64.14
C GLY A 29 -27.28 36.64 63.27
N SER A 30 -28.58 36.33 63.04
CA SER A 30 -28.94 35.21 62.15
C SER A 30 -28.64 35.51 60.65
N ILE A 31 -28.82 36.75 60.20
CA ILE A 31 -28.44 37.17 58.83
C ILE A 31 -26.92 37.08 58.67
N GLY A 32 -26.12 37.54 59.65
CA GLY A 32 -24.66 37.41 59.67
C GLY A 32 -24.19 35.95 59.60
N LEU A 33 -24.87 35.04 60.33
CA LEU A 33 -24.57 33.60 60.31
C LEU A 33 -24.89 32.93 58.96
N VAL A 34 -26.04 33.33 58.35
CA VAL A 34 -26.42 32.87 56.99
C VAL A 34 -25.42 33.38 55.93
N VAL A 35 -24.99 34.62 56.01
CA VAL A 35 -23.99 35.19 55.07
C VAL A 35 -22.65 34.48 55.25
N LEU A 36 -22.25 34.20 56.49
CA LEU A 36 -21.01 33.46 56.77
C LEU A 36 -21.11 32.02 56.27
N TRP A 37 -22.28 31.36 56.43
CA TRP A 37 -22.53 30.00 55.92
C TRP A 37 -22.52 29.98 54.38
N ILE A 38 -23.12 30.98 53.73
CA ILE A 38 -23.09 31.15 52.27
C ILE A 38 -21.63 31.39 51.81
N ALA A 39 -20.87 32.26 52.50
CA ALA A 39 -19.46 32.50 52.16
C ALA A 39 -18.60 31.23 52.30
N VAL A 40 -18.79 30.45 53.39
CA VAL A 40 -18.11 29.16 53.61
C VAL A 40 -18.57 28.15 52.55
N SER A 41 -19.87 28.10 52.20
CA SER A 41 -20.40 27.25 51.12
C SER A 41 -19.81 27.57 49.76
N ILE A 42 -19.67 28.87 49.43
CA ILE A 42 -19.02 29.33 48.17
C ILE A 42 -17.54 28.96 48.15
N ILE A 43 -16.81 29.09 49.28
CA ILE A 43 -15.41 28.71 49.37
C ILE A 43 -15.28 27.17 49.25
N TRP A 44 -16.16 26.37 49.81
CA TRP A 44 -16.18 24.91 49.69
C TRP A 44 -16.62 24.46 48.26
N SER A 45 -17.58 25.16 47.63
CA SER A 45 -18.02 24.91 46.26
C SER A 45 -16.93 25.18 45.21
N LYS A 46 -16.00 26.09 45.50
CA LYS A 46 -14.84 26.41 44.62
C LYS A 46 -13.69 25.45 44.78
N ARG A 47 -13.73 24.43 45.66
CA ARG A 47 -12.70 23.39 45.73
C ARG A 47 -12.84 22.51 44.49
N GLU A 48 -11.94 22.66 43.53
CA GLU A 48 -11.82 21.79 42.33
C GLU A 48 -11.75 20.33 42.80
N LYS A 49 -12.72 19.51 42.35
CA LYS A 49 -12.74 18.07 42.63
C LYS A 49 -11.50 17.45 41.98
N PRO A 50 -10.71 16.67 42.73
CA PRO A 50 -9.56 16.02 42.15
C PRO A 50 -10.00 15.05 41.05
N ILE A 51 -9.29 15.05 39.93
CA ILE A 51 -9.57 14.23 38.76
C ILE A 51 -8.93 12.85 39.00
N PRO A 52 -9.70 11.74 38.97
CA PRO A 52 -9.13 10.41 39.05
C PRO A 52 -8.33 10.12 37.79
N VAL A 53 -7.08 9.68 37.97
CA VAL A 53 -6.16 9.37 36.87
C VAL A 53 -5.36 8.10 37.20
N THR A 54 -5.02 7.36 36.16
CA THR A 54 -4.04 6.26 36.25
C THR A 54 -2.66 6.82 35.89
N THR A 55 -1.62 6.36 36.55
CA THR A 55 -0.25 6.77 36.27
C THR A 55 0.61 5.57 35.92
N GLU A 56 1.54 5.78 35.01
CA GLU A 56 2.53 4.80 34.61
C GLU A 56 3.92 5.46 34.60
N ARG A 57 4.98 4.69 34.83
CA ARG A 57 6.32 5.24 34.83
C ARG A 57 6.90 5.25 33.45
N ALA A 58 7.56 6.32 33.07
CA ALA A 58 8.38 6.38 31.87
C ALA A 58 9.54 5.38 32.01
N ILE A 59 9.60 4.40 31.12
CA ILE A 59 10.61 3.32 31.13
C ILE A 59 11.56 3.47 29.94
N ARG A 60 12.74 2.87 30.06
CA ARG A 60 13.61 2.67 28.89
C ARG A 60 13.22 1.36 28.21
N LYS A 61 12.88 1.44 26.95
CA LYS A 61 12.45 0.29 26.13
C LYS A 61 12.94 0.45 24.70
N THR A 62 13.12 -0.66 24.03
CA THR A 62 13.27 -0.67 22.57
C THR A 62 11.88 -0.55 21.95
N ILE A 63 11.67 0.48 21.16
CA ILE A 63 10.43 0.70 20.41
C ILE A 63 10.65 0.27 18.97
N MET A 64 9.70 -0.49 18.44
CA MET A 64 9.71 -0.97 17.07
C MET A 64 8.43 -0.48 16.39
N GLN A 65 8.60 0.29 15.34
CA GLN A 65 7.49 0.74 14.51
C GLN A 65 7.14 -0.36 13.53
N THR A 66 5.88 -0.79 13.53
CA THR A 66 5.35 -1.78 12.61
C THR A 66 4.35 -1.14 11.66
N VAL A 67 4.33 -1.64 10.43
CA VAL A 67 3.32 -1.32 9.42
C VAL A 67 2.53 -2.59 9.15
N SER A 68 1.23 -2.54 9.41
CA SER A 68 0.32 -3.67 9.15
C SER A 68 -0.33 -3.52 7.77
N ALA A 69 -0.29 -4.57 6.98
CA ALA A 69 -0.87 -4.59 5.64
C ALA A 69 -1.51 -5.95 5.36
N THR A 70 -2.61 -5.94 4.63
CA THR A 70 -3.33 -7.16 4.21
C THR A 70 -3.03 -7.49 2.76
N GLY A 71 -3.11 -8.78 2.42
CA GLY A 71 -2.84 -9.22 1.06
C GLY A 71 -3.10 -10.69 0.84
N LYS A 72 -2.41 -11.26 -0.15
CA LYS A 72 -2.53 -12.67 -0.50
C LYS A 72 -1.17 -13.33 -0.66
N VAL A 73 -1.10 -14.60 -0.28
CA VAL A 73 0.04 -15.46 -0.54
C VAL A 73 0.00 -15.92 -2.00
N GLN A 74 1.10 -15.77 -2.71
CA GLN A 74 1.25 -16.19 -4.11
C GLN A 74 2.61 -16.86 -4.31
N PRO A 75 2.77 -17.69 -5.34
CA PRO A 75 4.08 -18.19 -5.71
C PRO A 75 4.94 -17.06 -6.28
N GLU A 76 6.25 -17.09 -6.03
CA GLU A 76 7.19 -16.12 -6.61
C GLU A 76 7.23 -16.24 -8.13
N THR A 77 7.18 -17.47 -8.64
CA THR A 77 7.17 -17.78 -10.07
C THR A 77 5.89 -18.53 -10.46
N GLU A 78 5.07 -17.92 -11.29
CA GLU A 78 3.87 -18.48 -11.88
C GLU A 78 3.87 -18.22 -13.38
N VAL A 79 3.64 -19.25 -14.18
CA VAL A 79 3.56 -19.16 -15.65
C VAL A 79 2.17 -19.58 -16.10
N LYS A 80 1.52 -18.69 -16.83
CA LYS A 80 0.25 -18.94 -17.50
C LYS A 80 0.52 -19.62 -18.83
N ILE A 81 -0.03 -20.80 -19.02
CA ILE A 81 0.10 -21.59 -20.26
C ILE A 81 -1.10 -21.30 -21.15
N SER A 82 -0.82 -20.70 -22.31
CA SER A 82 -1.82 -20.40 -23.33
C SER A 82 -1.33 -20.92 -24.69
N PRO A 83 -2.18 -21.44 -25.56
CA PRO A 83 -1.79 -21.98 -26.84
C PRO A 83 -1.47 -20.86 -27.83
N GLU A 84 -0.42 -21.05 -28.62
CA GLU A 84 -0.08 -20.15 -29.74
C GLU A 84 -0.80 -20.55 -31.04
N VAL A 85 -1.36 -21.77 -31.09
CA VAL A 85 -2.07 -22.32 -32.24
C VAL A 85 -3.46 -22.83 -31.81
N ALA A 86 -4.46 -22.68 -32.68
CA ALA A 86 -5.83 -23.10 -32.40
C ALA A 86 -6.04 -24.58 -32.73
N GLY A 87 -6.88 -25.27 -31.96
CA GLY A 87 -7.23 -26.63 -32.24
C GLY A 87 -7.89 -27.34 -31.06
N GLU A 88 -8.23 -28.63 -31.25
CA GLU A 88 -8.83 -29.47 -30.23
C GLU A 88 -7.77 -30.18 -29.40
N ILE A 89 -7.94 -30.25 -28.07
CA ILE A 89 -7.07 -30.99 -27.17
C ILE A 89 -7.29 -32.50 -27.36
N ILE A 90 -6.25 -33.20 -27.79
CA ILE A 90 -6.31 -34.65 -27.98
C ILE A 90 -5.59 -35.41 -26.86
N ASP A 91 -4.73 -34.74 -26.09
CA ASP A 91 -4.00 -35.34 -24.99
C ASP A 91 -3.76 -34.28 -23.90
N LEU A 92 -4.04 -34.64 -22.63
CA LEU A 92 -3.92 -33.77 -21.46
C LEU A 92 -3.50 -34.67 -20.29
N PRO A 93 -2.19 -35.04 -20.18
CA PRO A 93 -1.71 -36.01 -19.19
C PRO A 93 -1.55 -35.44 -17.79
N VAL A 94 -2.00 -34.18 -17.56
CA VAL A 94 -1.87 -33.44 -16.30
C VAL A 94 -3.23 -33.19 -15.67
N GLU A 95 -3.24 -33.15 -14.34
CA GLU A 95 -4.39 -32.86 -13.51
C GLU A 95 -4.07 -31.69 -12.58
N ASP A 96 -5.11 -31.07 -12.01
CA ASP A 96 -4.96 -30.03 -11.02
C ASP A 96 -4.21 -30.55 -9.77
N GLY A 97 -3.20 -29.83 -9.32
CA GLY A 97 -2.32 -30.24 -8.21
C GLY A 97 -1.20 -31.21 -8.58
N LYS A 98 -1.05 -31.61 -9.84
CA LYS A 98 0.04 -32.52 -10.28
C LYS A 98 1.37 -31.77 -10.38
N ALA A 99 2.42 -32.35 -9.83
CA ALA A 99 3.79 -31.85 -10.01
C ALA A 99 4.27 -32.20 -11.44
N VAL A 100 4.94 -31.24 -12.07
CA VAL A 100 5.50 -31.33 -13.42
C VAL A 100 6.93 -30.80 -13.43
N MET A 101 7.78 -31.41 -14.28
CA MET A 101 9.14 -30.95 -14.52
C MET A 101 9.21 -30.14 -15.80
N LYS A 102 10.24 -29.31 -15.91
CA LYS A 102 10.52 -28.59 -17.14
C LYS A 102 10.72 -29.55 -18.29
N GLY A 103 9.96 -29.37 -19.37
CA GLY A 103 9.98 -30.25 -20.54
C GLY A 103 8.93 -31.36 -20.51
N ASP A 104 8.15 -31.52 -19.43
CA ASP A 104 7.03 -32.46 -19.41
C ASP A 104 5.91 -32.00 -20.34
N LEU A 105 5.23 -32.97 -20.97
CA LEU A 105 4.10 -32.71 -21.82
C LEU A 105 2.91 -32.24 -20.99
N LEU A 106 2.42 -31.04 -21.29
CA LEU A 106 1.23 -30.48 -20.65
C LEU A 106 -0.02 -30.69 -21.49
N VAL A 107 0.04 -30.29 -22.77
CA VAL A 107 -1.10 -30.33 -23.68
C VAL A 107 -0.65 -30.71 -25.06
N LYS A 108 -1.44 -31.55 -25.74
CA LYS A 108 -1.27 -31.85 -27.16
C LYS A 108 -2.53 -31.47 -27.92
N ILE A 109 -2.37 -30.57 -28.86
CA ILE A 109 -3.41 -30.10 -29.79
C ILE A 109 -3.39 -31.00 -31.04
N LYS A 110 -4.53 -31.22 -31.64
CA LYS A 110 -4.70 -32.02 -32.85
C LYS A 110 -3.83 -31.48 -33.98
N PRO A 111 -2.82 -32.26 -34.46
CA PRO A 111 -1.79 -31.73 -35.35
C PRO A 111 -2.12 -31.93 -36.85
N ASP A 112 -3.26 -32.58 -37.22
CA ASP A 112 -3.50 -33.06 -38.56
C ASP A 112 -3.46 -31.95 -39.62
N SER A 113 -4.09 -30.82 -39.35
CA SER A 113 -4.08 -29.67 -40.26
C SER A 113 -2.70 -29.03 -40.43
N TYR A 114 -1.92 -29.00 -39.35
CA TYR A 114 -0.57 -28.46 -39.34
C TYR A 114 0.43 -29.40 -40.04
N LYS A 115 0.24 -30.72 -39.89
CA LYS A 115 1.00 -31.73 -40.66
C LYS A 115 0.74 -31.61 -42.13
N ALA A 116 -0.53 -31.51 -42.54
CA ALA A 116 -0.90 -31.35 -43.95
C ALA A 116 -0.31 -30.05 -44.54
N LEU A 117 -0.30 -28.93 -43.75
CA LEU A 117 0.31 -27.68 -44.17
C LEU A 117 1.82 -27.85 -44.36
N LEU A 118 2.52 -28.50 -43.43
CA LEU A 118 3.96 -28.78 -43.56
C LEU A 118 4.25 -29.59 -44.79
N GLU A 119 3.52 -30.69 -45.05
CA GLU A 119 3.67 -31.54 -46.22
C GLU A 119 3.46 -30.76 -47.53
N GLN A 120 2.46 -29.86 -47.56
CA GLN A 120 2.23 -28.95 -48.70
C GLN A 120 3.46 -28.03 -48.94
N GLN A 121 4.07 -27.46 -47.89
CA GLN A 121 5.24 -26.60 -48.04
C GLN A 121 6.49 -27.40 -48.44
N GLU A 122 6.65 -28.63 -47.97
CA GLU A 122 7.73 -29.54 -48.42
C GLU A 122 7.59 -29.92 -49.88
N ALA A 123 6.37 -30.14 -50.39
CA ALA A 123 6.09 -30.31 -51.80
C ALA A 123 6.47 -29.08 -52.64
N ALA A 124 6.21 -27.84 -52.10
CA ALA A 124 6.61 -26.60 -52.76
C ALA A 124 8.16 -26.46 -52.88
N ILE A 125 8.90 -26.88 -51.85
CA ILE A 125 10.37 -26.91 -51.93
C ILE A 125 10.83 -27.87 -53.06
N SER A 126 10.19 -29.05 -53.14
CA SER A 126 10.51 -30.03 -54.20
C SER A 126 10.27 -29.49 -55.61
N SER A 127 9.14 -28.78 -55.81
CA SER A 127 8.83 -28.08 -57.04
C SER A 127 9.84 -26.99 -57.37
N ALA A 128 10.18 -26.12 -56.40
CA ALA A 128 11.17 -25.07 -56.62
C ALA A 128 12.57 -25.65 -56.95
N LYS A 129 12.97 -26.75 -56.33
CA LYS A 129 14.22 -27.45 -56.72
C LYS A 129 14.19 -28.00 -58.13
N ALA A 130 13.05 -28.57 -58.59
CA ALA A 130 12.93 -29.05 -59.95
C ALA A 130 13.05 -27.91 -60.97
N THR A 131 12.38 -26.77 -60.70
CA THR A 131 12.50 -25.54 -61.53
C THR A 131 13.94 -25.01 -61.55
N ASN A 132 14.63 -25.00 -60.41
CA ASN A 132 16.04 -24.60 -60.34
C ASN A 132 16.94 -25.48 -61.21
N LEU A 133 16.76 -26.80 -61.18
CA LEU A 133 17.48 -27.73 -62.03
C LEU A 133 17.27 -27.50 -63.51
N GLN A 134 16.03 -27.14 -63.92
CA GLN A 134 15.71 -26.75 -65.30
C GLN A 134 16.42 -25.42 -65.67
N GLN A 135 16.37 -24.39 -64.85
CA GLN A 135 17.07 -23.13 -65.08
C GLN A 135 18.59 -23.29 -65.13
N LYS A 136 19.14 -24.16 -64.30
CA LYS A 136 20.55 -24.50 -64.31
C LYS A 136 20.97 -25.08 -65.64
N ALA A 137 20.18 -26.05 -66.17
CA ALA A 137 20.46 -26.62 -67.50
C ALA A 137 20.38 -25.62 -68.63
N THR A 138 19.41 -24.64 -68.54
CA THR A 138 19.27 -23.54 -69.51
C THR A 138 20.50 -22.62 -69.43
N MET A 139 20.95 -22.25 -68.23
CA MET A 139 22.14 -21.41 -68.03
C MET A 139 23.40 -22.12 -68.60
N PHE A 140 23.59 -23.41 -68.35
CA PHE A 140 24.73 -24.15 -68.92
C PHE A 140 24.71 -24.16 -70.42
N LYS A 141 23.55 -24.34 -71.05
CA LYS A 141 23.43 -24.28 -72.52
C LYS A 141 23.86 -22.88 -73.02
N ALA A 142 23.31 -21.82 -72.44
CA ALA A 142 23.65 -20.44 -72.82
C ALA A 142 25.16 -20.09 -72.59
N GLU A 143 25.77 -20.62 -71.52
CA GLU A 143 27.16 -20.49 -71.24
C GLU A 143 28.04 -21.12 -72.32
N HIS A 144 27.69 -22.34 -72.75
CA HIS A 144 28.42 -23.01 -73.85
C HIS A 144 28.28 -22.30 -75.18
N ASP A 145 27.09 -21.76 -75.48
CA ASP A 145 26.86 -20.99 -76.71
C ASP A 145 27.62 -19.67 -76.69
N PHE A 146 27.68 -18.97 -75.52
CA PHE A 146 28.45 -17.75 -75.31
C PHE A 146 29.97 -18.02 -75.46
N LYS A 147 30.51 -19.04 -74.80
CA LYS A 147 31.91 -19.42 -74.94
C LYS A 147 32.30 -19.75 -76.41
N ARG A 148 31.42 -20.43 -77.16
CA ARG A 148 31.63 -20.66 -78.57
C ARG A 148 31.63 -19.37 -79.38
N ALA A 149 30.71 -18.43 -79.09
CA ALA A 149 30.63 -17.15 -79.73
C ALA A 149 31.88 -16.29 -79.40
N GLU A 150 32.39 -16.33 -78.21
CA GLU A 150 33.62 -15.66 -77.78
C GLU A 150 34.82 -16.19 -78.54
N ASP A 151 34.99 -17.48 -78.73
CA ASP A 151 36.05 -18.09 -79.52
C ASP A 151 36.00 -17.69 -81.01
N LEU A 152 34.79 -17.66 -81.59
CA LEU A 152 34.60 -17.25 -82.96
C LEU A 152 34.81 -15.76 -83.19
N PHE A 153 34.40 -14.92 -82.22
CA PHE A 153 34.63 -13.50 -82.25
C PHE A 153 36.12 -13.13 -82.18
N ASN A 154 36.86 -13.77 -81.30
CA ASN A 154 38.29 -13.66 -81.15
C ASN A 154 39.02 -14.07 -82.44
N LYS A 155 38.46 -15.01 -83.20
CA LYS A 155 38.98 -15.39 -84.57
C LYS A 155 38.45 -14.52 -85.68
N LYS A 156 37.61 -13.45 -85.37
CA LYS A 156 36.98 -12.52 -86.35
C LYS A 156 36.02 -13.24 -87.30
N LEU A 157 35.34 -14.29 -86.88
CA LEU A 157 34.45 -15.12 -87.72
C LEU A 157 32.94 -14.76 -87.55
N ILE A 158 32.63 -13.94 -86.56
CA ILE A 158 31.24 -13.48 -86.29
C ILE A 158 31.26 -11.94 -86.11
N SER A 159 30.06 -11.33 -86.21
CA SER A 159 29.86 -9.87 -85.94
C SER A 159 29.81 -9.58 -84.43
N GLU A 160 30.11 -8.31 -84.06
CA GLU A 160 29.97 -7.80 -82.69
C GLU A 160 28.53 -7.88 -82.22
N GLN A 161 27.53 -7.74 -83.09
CA GLN A 161 26.11 -7.87 -82.78
C GLN A 161 25.77 -9.29 -82.35
N GLU A 162 26.30 -10.33 -83.00
CA GLU A 162 26.08 -11.75 -82.65
C GLU A 162 26.76 -12.13 -81.35
N PHE A 163 27.96 -11.60 -81.09
CA PHE A 163 28.63 -11.77 -79.82
C PHE A 163 27.84 -11.14 -78.66
N ASN A 164 27.43 -9.86 -78.81
CA ASN A 164 26.63 -9.16 -77.78
C ASN A 164 25.28 -9.87 -77.53
N ALA A 165 24.65 -10.43 -78.58
CA ALA A 165 23.41 -11.19 -78.45
C ALA A 165 23.63 -12.49 -77.62
N ALA A 166 24.74 -13.22 -77.87
CA ALA A 166 25.08 -14.44 -77.09
C ALA A 166 25.41 -14.08 -75.62
N GLN A 167 26.14 -12.96 -75.37
CA GLN A 167 26.43 -12.51 -74.00
C GLN A 167 25.15 -12.14 -73.28
N ALA A 168 24.25 -11.34 -73.87
CA ALA A 168 23.01 -10.97 -73.24
C ALA A 168 22.12 -12.19 -72.93
N ALA A 169 22.10 -13.21 -73.80
CA ALA A 169 21.38 -14.48 -73.58
C ALA A 169 21.91 -15.24 -72.38
N TYR A 170 23.27 -15.27 -72.23
CA TYR A 170 23.91 -15.90 -71.04
C TYR A 170 23.56 -15.11 -69.77
N ASP A 171 23.68 -13.78 -69.78
CA ASP A 171 23.42 -12.96 -68.61
C ASP A 171 21.94 -13.12 -68.15
N VAL A 172 20.98 -13.16 -69.08
CA VAL A 172 19.57 -13.43 -68.76
C VAL A 172 19.41 -14.82 -68.14
N ALA A 173 20.00 -15.86 -68.73
CA ALA A 173 19.92 -17.21 -68.22
C ALA A 173 20.55 -17.35 -66.80
N LYS A 174 21.66 -16.69 -66.58
CA LYS A 174 22.35 -16.62 -65.29
C LYS A 174 21.47 -15.96 -64.23
N ASN A 175 20.94 -14.77 -64.53
CA ASN A 175 20.07 -14.04 -63.62
C ASN A 175 18.77 -14.84 -63.32
N THR A 176 18.23 -15.58 -64.30
CA THR A 176 17.06 -16.44 -64.10
C THR A 176 17.40 -17.62 -63.19
N PHE A 177 18.58 -18.21 -63.31
CA PHE A 177 19.04 -19.25 -62.43
C PHE A 177 19.22 -18.74 -61.01
N GLU A 178 19.86 -17.56 -60.81
CA GLU A 178 20.02 -16.92 -59.51
C GLU A 178 18.66 -16.64 -58.86
N SER A 179 17.69 -16.10 -59.64
CA SER A 179 16.31 -15.90 -59.17
C SER A 179 15.65 -17.20 -58.71
N SER A 180 15.90 -18.33 -59.38
CA SER A 180 15.36 -19.62 -59.00
C SER A 180 15.97 -20.18 -57.67
N LEU A 181 17.21 -19.75 -57.33
CA LEU A 181 17.80 -20.08 -56.00
C LEU A 181 17.03 -19.36 -54.89
N HIS A 182 16.71 -18.09 -55.06
CA HIS A 182 15.88 -17.34 -54.09
C HIS A 182 14.47 -17.88 -53.95
N GLU A 183 13.92 -18.51 -54.99
CA GLU A 183 12.64 -19.22 -54.93
C GLU A 183 12.71 -20.44 -53.98
N ILE A 184 13.85 -21.20 -54.03
CA ILE A 184 14.07 -22.31 -53.10
C ILE A 184 14.16 -21.77 -51.66
N GLU A 185 14.90 -20.68 -51.43
CA GLU A 185 15.01 -20.05 -50.11
C GLU A 185 13.66 -19.62 -49.59
N ARG A 186 12.82 -19.01 -50.40
CA ARG A 186 11.44 -18.63 -50.06
C ARG A 186 10.58 -19.83 -49.68
N ALA A 187 10.62 -20.91 -50.45
CA ALA A 187 9.91 -22.12 -50.17
C ALA A 187 10.41 -22.80 -48.88
N GLN A 188 11.73 -22.76 -48.60
CA GLN A 188 12.30 -23.25 -47.34
C GLN A 188 11.84 -22.44 -46.14
N ALA A 189 11.74 -21.10 -46.24
CA ALA A 189 11.20 -20.23 -45.19
C ALA A 189 9.75 -20.59 -44.91
N GLY A 190 8.92 -20.83 -45.93
CA GLY A 190 7.54 -21.28 -45.77
C GLY A 190 7.42 -22.63 -45.02
N SER A 191 8.28 -23.61 -45.38
CA SER A 191 8.31 -24.89 -44.67
C SER A 191 8.79 -24.74 -43.21
N SER A 192 9.76 -23.89 -42.95
CA SER A 192 10.22 -23.61 -41.59
C SER A 192 9.10 -22.99 -40.74
N GLN A 193 8.32 -22.09 -41.31
CA GLN A 193 7.15 -21.50 -40.61
C GLN A 193 6.06 -22.54 -40.33
N ALA A 194 5.76 -23.44 -41.29
CA ALA A 194 4.78 -24.52 -41.09
C ALA A 194 5.27 -25.51 -40.01
N ARG A 195 6.58 -25.81 -39.98
CA ARG A 195 7.19 -26.67 -38.95
C ARG A 195 7.13 -26.05 -37.57
N ASP A 196 7.36 -24.75 -37.46
CA ASP A 196 7.21 -24.00 -36.20
C ASP A 196 5.74 -24.07 -35.69
N GLN A 197 4.77 -23.85 -36.55
CA GLN A 197 3.33 -24.00 -36.21
C GLN A 197 3.00 -25.42 -35.75
N LEU A 198 3.55 -26.44 -36.41
CA LEU A 198 3.37 -27.82 -35.98
C LEU A 198 4.02 -28.08 -34.61
N SER A 199 5.19 -27.56 -34.35
CA SER A 199 5.86 -27.72 -33.05
C SER A 199 5.03 -27.13 -31.90
N LYS A 200 4.34 -26.02 -32.14
CA LYS A 200 3.45 -25.31 -31.20
C LYS A 200 2.15 -26.06 -30.88
N THR A 201 1.85 -27.14 -31.60
CA THR A 201 0.72 -28.04 -31.25
C THR A 201 1.00 -28.88 -30.01
N THR A 202 2.26 -28.98 -29.58
CA THR A 202 2.66 -29.74 -28.39
C THR A 202 3.26 -28.76 -27.39
N ILE A 203 2.61 -28.58 -26.25
CA ILE A 203 2.98 -27.59 -25.23
C ILE A 203 3.64 -28.32 -24.07
N TYR A 204 4.84 -27.88 -23.73
CA TYR A 204 5.65 -28.41 -22.63
C TYR A 204 5.76 -27.41 -21.49
N SER A 205 6.03 -27.93 -20.28
CA SER A 205 6.26 -27.06 -19.13
C SER A 205 7.57 -26.26 -19.30
N PRO A 206 7.53 -24.91 -19.13
CA PRO A 206 8.73 -24.08 -19.17
C PRO A 206 9.54 -24.11 -17.87
N ILE A 207 8.91 -24.52 -16.75
CA ILE A 207 9.50 -24.52 -15.39
C ILE A 207 9.18 -25.83 -14.67
N ASP A 208 9.95 -26.12 -13.64
CA ASP A 208 9.58 -27.12 -12.63
C ASP A 208 8.54 -26.51 -11.68
N GLY A 209 7.50 -27.26 -11.33
CA GLY A 209 6.46 -26.74 -10.47
C GLY A 209 5.23 -27.64 -10.34
N THR A 210 4.12 -27.07 -9.93
CA THR A 210 2.84 -27.76 -9.77
C THR A 210 1.77 -27.03 -10.58
N VAL A 211 0.87 -27.79 -11.22
CA VAL A 211 -0.32 -27.24 -11.88
C VAL A 211 -1.25 -26.69 -10.81
N THR A 212 -1.41 -25.37 -10.76
CA THR A 212 -2.25 -24.69 -9.73
C THR A 212 -3.67 -24.46 -10.17
N VAL A 213 -3.89 -24.33 -11.48
CA VAL A 213 -5.21 -24.14 -12.08
C VAL A 213 -5.22 -24.86 -13.42
N LEU A 214 -6.25 -25.67 -13.67
CA LEU A 214 -6.51 -26.32 -14.96
C LEU A 214 -7.89 -25.88 -15.47
N ASN A 215 -7.88 -24.98 -16.46
CA ASN A 215 -9.13 -24.39 -17.00
C ASN A 215 -9.73 -25.20 -18.15
N SER A 216 -8.91 -25.97 -18.88
CA SER A 216 -9.35 -26.67 -20.08
C SER A 216 -9.45 -28.18 -19.88
N LYS A 217 -10.30 -28.82 -20.71
CA LYS A 217 -10.56 -30.26 -20.63
C LYS A 217 -10.20 -30.96 -21.96
N LEU A 218 -9.98 -32.27 -21.88
CA LEU A 218 -9.78 -33.11 -23.06
C LEU A 218 -10.97 -32.99 -24.03
N GLY A 219 -10.71 -32.82 -25.32
CA GLY A 219 -11.72 -32.60 -26.37
C GLY A 219 -12.17 -31.16 -26.52
N GLU A 220 -11.71 -30.24 -25.67
CA GLU A 220 -12.04 -28.82 -25.78
C GLU A 220 -11.28 -28.15 -26.93
N ARG A 221 -11.90 -27.17 -27.58
CA ARG A 221 -11.30 -26.42 -28.68
C ARG A 221 -10.68 -25.11 -28.15
N LEU A 222 -9.37 -24.99 -28.32
CA LEU A 222 -8.60 -23.84 -27.93
C LEU A 222 -8.52 -22.76 -29.01
N VAL A 223 -8.50 -21.52 -28.59
CA VAL A 223 -8.31 -20.33 -29.45
C VAL A 223 -6.91 -19.79 -29.25
N ALA A 224 -6.20 -19.53 -30.35
CA ALA A 224 -4.84 -19.00 -30.32
C ALA A 224 -4.77 -17.53 -29.89
N THR A 225 -3.65 -17.13 -29.29
CA THR A 225 -3.41 -15.76 -28.78
C THR A 225 -3.14 -14.71 -29.87
N GLY A 226 -3.13 -15.07 -31.15
CA GLY A 226 -2.65 -14.19 -32.23
C GLY A 226 -3.49 -12.94 -32.53
N GLN A 227 -4.81 -12.96 -32.29
CA GLN A 227 -5.73 -11.86 -32.56
C GLN A 227 -6.69 -11.52 -31.42
N PHE A 228 -6.79 -12.38 -30.41
CA PHE A 228 -7.66 -12.23 -29.25
C PHE A 228 -6.91 -12.62 -27.99
N VAL A 229 -7.48 -12.31 -26.83
CA VAL A 229 -7.00 -12.87 -25.55
C VAL A 229 -7.14 -14.38 -25.65
N GLY A 230 -6.00 -15.10 -25.78
CA GLY A 230 -6.00 -16.56 -25.92
C GLY A 230 -6.60 -17.25 -24.70
N THR A 231 -7.13 -18.44 -24.90
CA THR A 231 -7.65 -19.27 -23.80
C THR A 231 -6.50 -19.65 -22.87
N GLU A 232 -6.59 -19.27 -21.59
CA GLU A 232 -5.66 -19.76 -20.58
C GLU A 232 -6.02 -21.23 -20.29
N VAL A 233 -5.11 -22.15 -20.62
CA VAL A 233 -5.33 -23.59 -20.45
C VAL A 233 -5.07 -24.02 -19.02
N MET A 234 -3.93 -23.59 -18.46
CA MET A 234 -3.51 -23.92 -17.10
C MET A 234 -2.48 -22.92 -16.59
N ARG A 235 -2.20 -23.01 -15.29
CA ARG A 235 -1.07 -22.33 -14.64
C ARG A 235 -0.15 -23.34 -14.01
N VAL A 236 1.16 -23.11 -14.18
CA VAL A 236 2.20 -23.86 -13.51
C VAL A 236 2.97 -22.91 -12.60
N ALA A 237 3.11 -23.28 -11.33
CA ALA A 237 3.76 -22.44 -10.35
C ALA A 237 4.75 -23.24 -9.49
N ASP A 238 5.81 -22.57 -9.09
CA ASP A 238 6.74 -23.10 -8.09
C ASP A 238 6.22 -22.82 -6.69
N LEU A 239 5.72 -23.85 -6.00
CA LEU A 239 5.18 -23.75 -4.64
C LEU A 239 6.26 -23.83 -3.55
N SER A 240 7.52 -24.05 -3.91
CA SER A 240 8.63 -24.06 -2.95
C SER A 240 9.06 -22.64 -2.54
N HIS A 241 8.80 -21.65 -3.40
CA HIS A 241 9.11 -20.25 -3.15
C HIS A 241 7.82 -19.42 -3.16
N MET A 242 7.33 -19.13 -1.95
CA MET A 242 6.09 -18.38 -1.78
C MET A 242 6.38 -16.95 -1.30
N GLU A 243 5.58 -16.01 -1.75
CA GLU A 243 5.61 -14.61 -1.34
C GLU A 243 4.25 -14.13 -0.85
N ALA A 244 4.24 -13.23 0.12
CA ALA A 244 3.05 -12.49 0.47
C ALA A 244 3.06 -11.15 -0.29
N ARG A 245 2.05 -10.93 -1.12
CA ARG A 245 1.79 -9.64 -1.79
C ARG A 245 0.78 -8.89 -0.98
N VAL A 246 1.23 -7.83 -0.33
CA VAL A 246 0.41 -7.02 0.57
C VAL A 246 0.28 -5.60 0.07
N ASP A 247 -0.87 -5.01 0.29
CA ASP A 247 -1.19 -3.64 -0.11
C ASP A 247 -0.96 -2.71 1.09
N VAL A 248 0.10 -1.91 1.02
CA VAL A 248 0.49 -0.93 2.05
C VAL A 248 -0.04 0.44 1.65
N ASN A 249 -0.62 1.17 2.62
CA ASN A 249 -1.12 2.53 2.39
C ASN A 249 0.01 3.52 2.03
N GLU A 250 -0.32 4.54 1.22
CA GLU A 250 0.61 5.60 0.79
C GLU A 250 1.34 6.29 1.96
N ASN A 251 0.66 6.50 3.10
CA ASN A 251 1.25 7.15 4.25
C ASN A 251 2.31 6.29 4.96
N ASP A 252 2.19 4.97 4.86
CA ASP A 252 3.02 4.01 5.59
C ASP A 252 4.16 3.46 4.73
N VAL A 253 3.98 3.38 3.40
CA VAL A 253 4.97 2.82 2.48
C VAL A 253 6.29 3.61 2.48
N VAL A 254 6.25 4.90 2.81
CA VAL A 254 7.44 5.77 2.92
C VAL A 254 8.41 5.25 4.00
N ASN A 255 7.90 4.56 5.01
CA ASN A 255 8.69 4.01 6.11
C ASN A 255 9.22 2.61 5.81
N VAL A 256 8.66 1.90 4.82
CA VAL A 256 9.05 0.52 4.46
C VAL A 256 10.28 0.52 3.56
N LYS A 257 11.24 -0.36 3.85
CA LYS A 257 12.48 -0.50 3.09
C LYS A 257 12.69 -1.94 2.63
N ILE A 258 13.39 -2.10 1.53
CA ILE A 258 13.84 -3.41 1.08
C ILE A 258 14.81 -3.98 2.13
N GLY A 259 14.57 -5.22 2.55
CA GLY A 259 15.30 -5.92 3.60
C GLY A 259 14.63 -5.86 4.98
N ASP A 260 13.56 -5.08 5.16
CA ASP A 260 12.81 -5.06 6.41
C ASP A 260 12.23 -6.45 6.72
N LYS A 261 12.30 -6.83 7.99
CA LYS A 261 11.72 -8.08 8.46
C LYS A 261 10.21 -7.94 8.56
N ALA A 262 9.52 -9.01 8.23
CA ALA A 262 8.07 -9.07 8.33
C ALA A 262 7.61 -10.38 8.96
N GLU A 263 6.60 -10.29 9.79
CA GLU A 263 5.84 -11.43 10.30
C GLU A 263 4.54 -11.52 9.49
N VAL A 264 4.35 -12.64 8.79
CA VAL A 264 3.16 -12.87 7.96
C VAL A 264 2.26 -13.87 8.69
N LYS A 265 1.06 -13.43 9.00
CA LYS A 265 0.00 -14.28 9.56
C LYS A 265 -0.95 -14.66 8.41
N ILE A 266 -1.13 -15.95 8.17
CA ILE A 266 -2.01 -16.49 7.14
C ILE A 266 -3.28 -16.98 7.82
N ASP A 267 -4.44 -16.47 7.40
CA ASP A 267 -5.72 -16.70 8.08
C ASP A 267 -6.06 -18.20 8.18
N ALA A 268 -5.70 -18.99 7.16
CA ALA A 268 -5.95 -20.43 7.14
C ALA A 268 -5.13 -21.23 8.18
N TYR A 269 -4.05 -20.67 8.73
CA TYR A 269 -3.17 -21.34 9.70
C TYR A 269 -3.31 -20.77 11.12
N GLY A 270 -4.34 -19.97 11.39
CA GLY A 270 -4.65 -19.41 12.70
C GLY A 270 -3.54 -18.51 13.23
N ASP A 271 -3.01 -18.82 14.42
CA ASP A 271 -2.01 -17.96 15.09
C ASP A 271 -0.56 -18.25 14.71
N ARG A 272 -0.31 -19.16 13.74
CA ARG A 272 1.03 -19.43 13.25
C ARG A 272 1.57 -18.23 12.48
N LYS A 273 2.74 -17.75 12.87
CA LYS A 273 3.47 -16.66 12.22
C LYS A 273 4.53 -17.24 11.31
N PHE A 274 4.60 -16.71 10.11
CA PHE A 274 5.63 -17.02 9.13
C PHE A 274 6.57 -15.83 9.02
N HIS A 275 7.87 -16.10 9.02
CA HIS A 275 8.89 -15.07 8.91
C HIS A 275 9.22 -14.81 7.45
N GLY A 276 9.40 -13.55 7.11
CA GLY A 276 9.78 -13.15 5.78
C GLY A 276 10.52 -11.83 5.76
N ASN A 277 11.04 -11.48 4.59
CA ASN A 277 11.71 -10.20 4.36
C ASN A 277 11.10 -9.50 3.16
N VAL A 278 10.95 -8.18 3.25
CA VAL A 278 10.57 -7.32 2.11
C VAL A 278 11.69 -7.37 1.07
N TYR A 279 11.40 -7.82 -0.14
CA TYR A 279 12.39 -7.84 -1.21
C TYR A 279 12.06 -6.93 -2.38
N GLN A 280 10.78 -6.53 -2.52
CA GLN A 280 10.36 -5.62 -3.57
C GLN A 280 9.21 -4.73 -3.08
N ILE A 281 9.25 -3.45 -3.47
CA ILE A 281 8.19 -2.46 -3.25
C ILE A 281 7.82 -1.91 -4.63
N ALA A 282 6.53 -1.89 -4.96
CA ALA A 282 6.05 -1.35 -6.22
C ALA A 282 6.30 0.17 -6.30
N ASN A 283 6.80 0.64 -7.44
CA ASN A 283 7.04 2.07 -7.67
C ASN A 283 5.75 2.84 -8.01
N THR A 284 4.67 2.13 -8.35
CA THR A 284 3.39 2.73 -8.73
C THR A 284 2.30 2.28 -7.76
N GLY A 285 1.59 3.24 -7.21
CA GLY A 285 0.42 2.97 -6.37
C GLY A 285 -0.77 2.49 -7.21
N LYS A 286 -1.56 1.59 -6.64
CA LYS A 286 -2.85 1.17 -7.17
C LYS A 286 -3.93 1.96 -6.45
N THR A 287 -4.67 2.79 -7.18
CA THR A 287 -5.78 3.57 -6.63
C THR A 287 -7.07 2.76 -6.76
N THR A 288 -7.73 2.53 -5.63
CA THR A 288 -9.04 1.89 -5.57
C THR A 288 -10.10 2.93 -5.28
N GLY A 289 -11.26 2.87 -5.97
CA GLY A 289 -12.33 3.85 -5.78
C GLY A 289 -12.10 5.18 -6.50
N ALA A 290 -11.34 5.20 -7.60
CA ALA A 290 -11.09 6.41 -8.39
C ALA A 290 -12.41 7.15 -8.74
N GLY A 291 -12.50 8.43 -8.36
CA GLY A 291 -13.68 9.29 -8.57
C GLY A 291 -14.76 9.19 -7.49
N THR A 292 -14.53 8.46 -6.39
CA THR A 292 -15.40 8.45 -5.21
C THR A 292 -14.76 9.21 -4.04
N GLN A 293 -15.54 9.52 -2.99
CA GLN A 293 -14.99 10.14 -1.78
C GLN A 293 -14.08 9.22 -0.95
N GLU A 294 -14.00 7.95 -1.31
CA GLU A 294 -13.19 6.92 -0.66
C GLU A 294 -12.03 6.46 -1.55
N GLU A 295 -11.36 7.40 -2.21
CA GLU A 295 -10.17 7.10 -3.00
C GLU A 295 -9.00 6.75 -2.08
N VAL A 296 -8.49 5.52 -2.17
CA VAL A 296 -7.35 5.03 -1.39
C VAL A 296 -6.26 4.56 -2.33
N THR A 297 -5.06 5.11 -2.15
CA THR A 297 -3.87 4.68 -2.87
C THR A 297 -3.05 3.72 -2.02
N ASN A 298 -2.83 2.52 -2.54
CA ASN A 298 -2.01 1.50 -1.91
C ASN A 298 -0.84 1.11 -2.82
N PHE A 299 0.29 0.74 -2.20
CA PHE A 299 1.48 0.25 -2.88
C PHE A 299 1.65 -1.23 -2.59
N GLU A 300 1.86 -2.02 -3.63
CA GLU A 300 2.11 -3.44 -3.48
C GLU A 300 3.53 -3.68 -2.94
N VAL A 301 3.61 -4.34 -1.79
CA VAL A 301 4.87 -4.77 -1.17
C VAL A 301 4.92 -6.29 -1.21
N LYS A 302 6.05 -6.83 -1.68
CA LYS A 302 6.28 -8.27 -1.77
C LYS A 302 7.24 -8.71 -0.69
N ILE A 303 6.81 -9.69 0.08
CA ILE A 303 7.52 -10.26 1.22
C ILE A 303 7.80 -11.73 0.91
N ARG A 304 9.06 -12.11 0.77
CA ARG A 304 9.46 -13.52 0.57
C ARG A 304 9.36 -14.26 1.88
N ILE A 305 8.57 -15.33 1.91
CA ILE A 305 8.40 -16.20 3.06
C ILE A 305 9.61 -17.14 3.14
N GLN A 306 10.24 -17.20 4.31
CA GLN A 306 11.44 -18.02 4.53
C GLN A 306 11.13 -19.39 5.12
N ASP A 307 9.96 -19.55 5.72
CA ASP A 307 9.55 -20.80 6.38
C ASP A 307 9.02 -21.79 5.34
N HIS A 308 9.79 -22.83 5.06
CA HIS A 308 9.47 -23.89 4.07
C HIS A 308 8.87 -25.15 4.70
N GLU A 309 8.56 -25.15 5.99
CA GLU A 309 8.05 -26.33 6.69
C GLU A 309 6.65 -26.76 6.24
N VAL A 310 5.88 -25.86 5.63
CA VAL A 310 4.50 -26.10 5.21
C VAL A 310 4.33 -25.69 3.75
N VAL A 311 3.76 -26.58 2.97
CA VAL A 311 3.38 -26.25 1.59
C VAL A 311 2.17 -25.30 1.61
N LEU A 312 2.42 -24.03 1.33
CA LEU A 312 1.39 -22.99 1.27
C LEU A 312 0.62 -23.10 -0.05
N LYS A 313 -0.70 -22.93 0.03
CA LYS A 313 -1.51 -22.85 -1.19
C LYS A 313 -1.60 -21.41 -1.69
N PRO A 314 -1.61 -21.19 -3.01
CA PRO A 314 -1.81 -19.87 -3.59
C PRO A 314 -3.17 -19.27 -3.21
N ALA A 315 -3.26 -17.92 -3.28
CA ALA A 315 -4.46 -17.12 -3.04
C ALA A 315 -5.01 -17.11 -1.60
N LEU A 316 -4.30 -17.68 -0.61
CA LEU A 316 -4.66 -17.54 0.80
C LEU A 316 -4.52 -16.08 1.24
N SER A 317 -5.50 -15.60 2.02
CA SER A 317 -5.44 -14.28 2.64
C SER A 317 -4.40 -14.26 3.76
N CYS A 318 -3.67 -13.16 3.85
CA CYS A 318 -2.66 -12.95 4.88
C CYS A 318 -2.63 -11.50 5.36
N THR A 319 -2.14 -11.33 6.59
CA THR A 319 -1.81 -10.04 7.17
C THR A 319 -0.32 -10.03 7.50
N ALA A 320 0.40 -9.03 7.01
CA ALA A 320 1.81 -8.87 7.29
C ALA A 320 2.06 -7.69 8.23
N GLU A 321 2.89 -7.91 9.25
CA GLU A 321 3.40 -6.89 10.15
C GLU A 321 4.87 -6.63 9.79
N ILE A 322 5.13 -5.52 9.08
CA ILE A 322 6.45 -5.15 8.60
C ILE A 322 7.15 -4.31 9.67
N GLN A 323 8.32 -4.73 10.11
CA GLN A 323 9.15 -4.02 11.08
C GLN A 323 10.00 -2.98 10.36
N THR A 324 9.60 -1.69 10.44
CA THR A 324 10.21 -0.63 9.63
C THR A 324 11.36 0.07 10.33
N ASN A 325 11.12 0.60 11.52
CA ASN A 325 12.11 1.33 12.29
C ASN A 325 12.23 0.78 13.72
N GLN A 326 13.44 0.57 14.17
CA GLN A 326 13.73 0.16 15.54
C GLN A 326 14.68 1.17 16.20
N VAL A 327 14.26 1.69 17.35
CA VAL A 327 15.13 2.53 18.19
C VAL A 327 15.30 1.87 19.55
N LYS A 328 16.57 1.67 19.94
CA LYS A 328 16.92 0.95 21.16
C LYS A 328 17.13 1.91 22.31
N ASP A 329 16.77 1.47 23.52
CA ASP A 329 17.06 2.18 24.79
C ASP A 329 16.55 3.63 24.84
N VAL A 330 15.32 3.87 24.35
CA VAL A 330 14.68 5.19 24.37
C VAL A 330 13.67 5.31 25.52
N VAL A 331 13.44 6.56 25.96
CA VAL A 331 12.40 6.84 26.94
C VAL A 331 11.04 6.62 26.29
N ALA A 332 10.29 5.66 26.80
CA ALA A 332 8.99 5.25 26.34
C ALA A 332 7.90 5.69 27.31
N VAL A 333 6.84 6.27 26.79
CA VAL A 333 5.63 6.60 27.54
C VAL A 333 4.42 5.94 26.88
N PRO A 334 3.38 5.57 27.62
CA PRO A 334 2.16 5.03 27.03
C PRO A 334 1.59 5.97 25.98
N MET A 335 1.16 5.46 24.82
CA MET A 335 0.60 6.26 23.73
C MET A 335 -0.56 7.15 24.23
N GLN A 336 -1.37 6.63 25.15
CA GLN A 336 -2.53 7.34 25.72
C GLN A 336 -2.14 8.56 26.56
N ALA A 337 -0.89 8.64 27.05
CA ALA A 337 -0.40 9.75 27.86
C ALA A 337 -0.03 11.00 27.02
N VAL A 338 0.19 10.81 25.72
CA VAL A 338 0.55 11.91 24.81
C VAL A 338 -0.72 12.57 24.29
N THR A 339 -0.85 13.86 24.52
CA THR A 339 -1.98 14.66 24.02
C THR A 339 -1.49 15.89 23.27
N ILE A 340 -2.38 16.52 22.52
CA ILE A 340 -2.08 17.70 21.73
C ILE A 340 -2.72 18.91 22.40
N ARG A 341 -1.96 20.01 22.55
CA ARG A 341 -2.43 21.30 23.04
C ARG A 341 -2.01 22.42 22.08
N THR A 342 -2.81 23.47 22.03
CA THR A 342 -2.51 24.61 21.16
C THR A 342 -1.65 25.61 21.89
N GLY A 343 -0.39 25.76 21.48
CA GLY A 343 0.54 26.75 22.00
C GLY A 343 0.72 26.72 23.52
N ASP A 344 0.68 27.90 24.16
CA ASP A 344 0.75 28.05 25.61
C ASP A 344 -0.62 28.04 26.29
N SER A 345 -1.71 27.83 25.52
CA SER A 345 -3.06 27.78 26.07
C SER A 345 -3.38 26.39 26.64
N ASN A 346 -3.95 26.36 27.84
CA ASN A 346 -4.43 25.12 28.48
C ASN A 346 -5.70 24.53 27.80
N LEU A 347 -6.11 25.06 26.63
CA LEU A 347 -7.32 24.68 25.94
C LEU A 347 -7.07 23.47 25.01
N SER A 348 -8.00 22.56 24.99
CA SER A 348 -7.99 21.46 24.01
C SER A 348 -8.44 21.96 22.63
N PRO A 349 -8.03 21.28 21.52
CA PRO A 349 -8.51 21.61 20.18
C PRO A 349 -10.04 21.65 20.06
N GLU A 350 -10.75 20.77 20.80
CA GLU A 350 -12.22 20.75 20.83
C GLU A 350 -12.84 21.95 21.56
N GLU A 351 -12.18 22.46 22.61
CA GLU A 351 -12.65 23.66 23.32
C GLU A 351 -12.48 24.90 22.45
N ILE A 352 -11.40 24.96 21.65
CA ILE A 352 -11.16 26.04 20.68
C ILE A 352 -12.24 26.01 19.58
N GLU A 353 -12.54 24.83 19.05
CA GLU A 353 -13.58 24.68 18.02
C GLU A 353 -14.98 25.05 18.55
N LYS A 354 -15.30 24.65 19.78
CA LYS A 354 -16.55 25.06 20.45
C LYS A 354 -16.61 26.58 20.67
N ASN A 355 -15.47 27.18 21.04
CA ASN A 355 -15.43 28.64 21.23
C ASN A 355 -15.53 29.37 19.88
N LYS A 356 -14.92 28.87 18.81
CA LYS A 356 -15.09 29.38 17.44
C LYS A 356 -16.54 29.26 16.97
N LYS A 357 -17.18 28.10 17.16
CA LYS A 357 -18.61 27.93 16.82
C LYS A 357 -19.52 28.86 17.60
N LYS A 358 -19.24 29.16 18.89
CA LYS A 358 -19.96 30.13 19.69
C LYS A 358 -19.74 31.57 19.22
N LEU A 359 -18.53 31.92 18.76
CA LEU A 359 -18.22 33.23 18.18
C LEU A 359 -18.87 33.39 16.81
N ALA A 360 -18.78 32.40 15.93
CA ALA A 360 -19.44 32.41 14.62
C ALA A 360 -20.97 32.46 14.70
N GLN A 361 -21.58 31.95 15.79
CA GLN A 361 -23.01 32.07 16.03
C GLN A 361 -23.42 33.47 16.51
N ARG A 362 -22.49 34.26 17.07
CA ARG A 362 -22.73 35.66 17.47
C ARG A 362 -22.64 36.65 16.31
N ASP A 363 -21.83 36.36 15.29
CA ASP A 363 -21.57 37.25 14.14
C ASP A 363 -22.47 36.97 12.91
N LYS A 364 -23.49 36.10 13.00
CA LYS A 364 -24.46 35.89 11.92
C LYS A 364 -25.46 37.04 11.82
N GLY A 365 -24.97 38.27 11.65
CA GLY A 365 -25.75 39.46 11.45
C GLY A 365 -25.43 40.29 10.20
N ASP A 366 -24.44 39.93 9.40
CA ASP A 366 -24.09 40.70 8.21
C ASP A 366 -23.80 39.81 7.01
N ASN A 367 -24.70 39.84 6.03
CA ASN A 367 -24.56 39.12 4.76
C ASN A 367 -23.65 39.94 3.83
N ASN A 368 -22.47 39.51 3.53
CA ASN A 368 -21.74 39.66 2.26
C ASN A 368 -20.24 39.39 2.43
N ALA A 369 -19.80 38.14 2.36
CA ALA A 369 -18.40 37.81 2.04
C ALA A 369 -18.17 36.28 1.93
N GLU A 370 -18.82 35.59 1.00
CA GLU A 370 -18.79 34.12 0.96
C GLU A 370 -17.62 33.53 0.15
N PHE A 371 -16.92 34.31 -0.66
CA PHE A 371 -15.85 33.80 -1.54
C PHE A 371 -14.39 34.17 -1.15
N VAL A 372 -14.19 35.09 -0.22
CA VAL A 372 -12.85 35.49 0.23
C VAL A 372 -12.37 34.68 1.46
N ASN A 373 -13.31 34.04 2.17
CA ASN A 373 -13.04 33.36 3.45
C ASN A 373 -12.39 31.97 3.32
N GLU A 374 -12.63 31.24 2.25
CA GLU A 374 -12.20 29.82 2.16
C GLU A 374 -10.67 29.65 2.09
N ARG A 375 -9.97 30.57 1.40
CA ARG A 375 -8.48 30.56 1.37
C ARG A 375 -7.88 31.09 2.66
N ALA A 376 -8.51 32.09 3.27
CA ALA A 376 -8.08 32.65 4.56
C ALA A 376 -8.32 31.64 5.70
N GLU A 377 -9.44 30.90 5.66
CA GLU A 377 -9.72 29.83 6.63
C GLU A 377 -8.78 28.63 6.48
N LYS A 378 -8.46 28.22 5.25
CA LYS A 378 -7.46 27.17 5.01
C LYS A 378 -6.04 27.57 5.43
N ALA A 379 -5.67 28.83 5.23
CA ALA A 379 -4.38 29.37 5.68
C ALA A 379 -4.34 29.48 7.21
N ALA A 380 -5.41 29.98 7.85
CA ALA A 380 -5.53 30.04 9.30
C ALA A 380 -5.56 28.65 9.95
N GLN A 381 -6.23 27.67 9.35
CA GLN A 381 -6.21 26.28 9.81
C GLN A 381 -4.82 25.65 9.68
N LYS A 382 -4.04 25.99 8.65
CA LYS A 382 -2.67 25.52 8.49
C LYS A 382 -1.74 26.12 9.54
N GLU A 383 -1.86 27.42 9.81
CA GLU A 383 -1.09 28.11 10.86
C GLU A 383 -1.45 27.65 12.28
N GLU A 384 -2.71 27.29 12.52
CA GLU A 384 -3.15 26.69 13.79
C GLU A 384 -2.66 25.25 13.96
N ARG A 385 -2.59 24.45 12.87
CA ARG A 385 -2.00 23.11 12.92
C ARG A 385 -0.50 23.13 13.23
N GLU A 386 0.23 24.13 12.75
CA GLU A 386 1.65 24.33 13.05
C GLU A 386 1.91 24.75 14.51
N LYS A 387 0.91 25.33 15.19
CA LYS A 387 0.97 25.70 16.63
C LYS A 387 0.59 24.55 17.57
N LEU A 388 0.24 23.37 17.04
CA LEU A 388 -0.11 22.20 17.84
C LEU A 388 1.14 21.60 18.48
N THR A 389 1.22 21.63 19.80
CA THR A 389 2.33 21.08 20.57
C THR A 389 1.91 19.79 21.25
N LYS A 390 2.71 18.74 21.13
CA LYS A 390 2.50 17.50 21.88
C LYS A 390 2.95 17.71 23.32
N VAL A 391 2.10 17.32 24.27
CA VAL A 391 2.35 17.47 25.69
C VAL A 391 2.02 16.19 26.45
N VAL A 392 2.67 16.01 27.57
CA VAL A 392 2.43 14.93 28.52
C VAL A 392 2.21 15.53 29.90
N PHE A 393 1.34 14.94 30.70
CA PHE A 393 1.11 15.35 32.07
C PHE A 393 1.91 14.48 33.04
N LEU A 394 2.82 15.09 33.78
CA LEU A 394 3.56 14.44 34.86
C LEU A 394 2.81 14.61 36.19
N LYS A 395 2.77 13.55 36.99
CA LYS A 395 2.24 13.65 38.34
C LYS A 395 3.34 14.09 39.31
N LYS A 396 3.24 15.30 39.86
CA LYS A 396 4.08 15.80 40.95
C LYS A 396 3.26 15.95 42.24
N GLY A 397 3.37 14.93 43.11
CA GLY A 397 2.56 14.85 44.33
C GLY A 397 1.07 14.70 44.00
N SER A 398 0.25 15.69 44.36
CA SER A 398 -1.19 15.72 44.10
C SER A 398 -1.61 16.60 42.91
N LYS A 399 -0.64 17.07 42.11
CA LYS A 399 -0.91 17.97 40.96
C LYS A 399 -0.36 17.39 39.66
N ALA A 400 -1.04 17.68 38.55
CA ALA A 400 -0.57 17.41 37.21
C ALA A 400 0.26 18.59 36.70
N GLN A 401 1.45 18.34 36.20
CA GLN A 401 2.30 19.32 35.53
C GLN A 401 2.33 19.02 34.05
N MET A 402 1.99 20.00 33.22
CA MET A 402 2.08 19.87 31.76
C MET A 402 3.51 20.09 31.31
N VAL A 403 4.04 19.14 30.53
CA VAL A 403 5.39 19.20 29.95
C VAL A 403 5.29 19.06 28.45
N LYS A 404 5.90 19.98 27.70
CA LYS A 404 6.04 19.88 26.24
C LYS A 404 7.04 18.79 25.91
N VAL A 405 6.65 17.91 24.98
CA VAL A 405 7.49 16.78 24.58
C VAL A 405 7.68 16.73 23.07
N THR A 406 8.85 16.30 22.65
CA THR A 406 9.12 15.93 21.27
C THR A 406 9.06 14.41 21.17
N THR A 407 8.10 13.89 20.40
CA THR A 407 7.95 12.43 20.20
C THR A 407 8.73 11.97 18.99
N GLY A 408 9.14 10.70 19.00
CA GLY A 408 9.71 10.00 17.87
C GLY A 408 8.76 8.92 17.33
N ILE A 409 9.25 7.69 17.16
CA ILE A 409 8.49 6.55 16.71
C ILE A 409 7.55 6.04 17.81
N SER A 410 6.50 5.33 17.41
CA SER A 410 5.56 4.69 18.33
C SER A 410 5.33 3.23 17.92
N ASP A 411 5.12 2.38 18.91
CA ASP A 411 4.53 1.05 18.74
C ASP A 411 3.04 1.09 19.15
N ASP A 412 2.37 -0.06 19.20
CA ASP A 412 0.95 -0.16 19.54
C ASP A 412 0.64 0.30 20.97
N THR A 413 1.62 0.36 21.86
CA THR A 413 1.45 0.61 23.30
C THR A 413 2.18 1.86 23.76
N TYR A 414 3.40 2.09 23.26
CA TYR A 414 4.32 3.11 23.74
C TYR A 414 4.76 4.05 22.61
N THR A 415 5.04 5.30 23.00
CA THR A 415 5.61 6.34 22.12
C THR A 415 6.97 6.76 22.64
N GLU A 416 7.95 6.86 21.75
CA GLU A 416 9.27 7.43 22.06
C GLU A 416 9.14 8.91 22.42
N VAL A 417 9.81 9.31 23.51
CA VAL A 417 9.99 10.72 23.88
C VAL A 417 11.45 11.08 23.76
N LYS A 418 11.76 11.94 22.77
CA LYS A 418 13.14 12.42 22.51
C LYS A 418 13.58 13.48 23.50
N SER A 419 12.63 14.31 23.98
CA SER A 419 12.92 15.38 24.95
C SER A 419 11.71 15.73 25.79
N GLY A 420 11.92 16.17 27.02
CA GLY A 420 10.89 16.66 27.94
C GLY A 420 10.60 15.76 29.15
N ILE A 421 10.96 14.48 29.12
CA ILE A 421 10.70 13.52 30.21
C ILE A 421 11.97 12.72 30.52
N GLN A 422 12.19 12.45 31.82
CA GLN A 422 13.29 11.59 32.26
C GLN A 422 12.76 10.16 32.57
N PRO A 423 13.61 9.13 32.43
CA PRO A 423 13.24 7.77 32.83
C PRO A 423 12.88 7.72 34.32
N GLY A 424 11.79 7.05 34.67
CA GLY A 424 11.31 6.90 36.05
C GLY A 424 10.29 7.94 36.50
N GLU A 425 10.04 9.01 35.72
CA GLU A 425 8.99 9.97 36.04
C GLU A 425 7.58 9.36 35.90
N GLU A 426 6.67 9.72 36.81
CA GLU A 426 5.28 9.26 36.76
C GLU A 426 4.47 10.08 35.76
N VAL A 427 4.07 9.43 34.68
CA VAL A 427 3.26 9.99 33.60
C VAL A 427 1.80 9.61 33.80
N ILE A 428 0.88 10.54 33.57
CA ILE A 428 -0.56 10.27 33.64
C ILE A 428 -0.98 9.58 32.34
N SER A 429 -1.39 8.30 32.43
CA SER A 429 -1.77 7.45 31.30
C SER A 429 -3.28 7.13 31.25
N GLY A 430 -4.02 7.43 32.35
CA GLY A 430 -5.41 7.00 32.49
C GLY A 430 -6.43 7.96 31.93
N SER A 431 -7.60 7.39 31.61
CA SER A 431 -8.77 7.99 30.97
C SER A 431 -8.48 9.07 29.90
N TYR A 432 -8.56 8.69 28.63
CA TYR A 432 -8.38 9.62 27.50
C TYR A 432 -9.19 10.92 27.66
N SER A 433 -10.44 10.81 28.18
CA SER A 433 -11.27 11.99 28.42
C SER A 433 -10.75 12.89 29.54
N ALA A 434 -10.02 12.36 30.52
CA ALA A 434 -9.38 13.18 31.55
C ALA A 434 -8.18 13.91 30.97
N ILE A 435 -7.32 13.22 30.23
CA ILE A 435 -6.10 13.79 29.65
C ILE A 435 -6.42 14.81 28.53
N SER A 436 -7.34 14.46 27.63
CA SER A 436 -7.64 15.30 26.47
C SER A 436 -8.48 16.53 26.81
N ARG A 437 -9.41 16.44 27.81
CA ARG A 437 -10.43 17.47 28.04
C ARG A 437 -10.36 18.12 29.42
N LYS A 438 -10.11 17.36 30.50
CA LYS A 438 -10.26 17.84 31.88
C LYS A 438 -8.98 18.32 32.52
N LEU A 439 -7.83 17.68 32.22
CA LEU A 439 -6.56 18.03 32.81
C LEU A 439 -6.03 19.34 32.27
N LYS A 440 -5.68 20.23 33.19
CA LYS A 440 -5.00 21.50 32.96
C LYS A 440 -3.72 21.51 33.78
N ASP A 441 -2.77 22.38 33.42
CA ASP A 441 -1.58 22.54 34.21
C ASP A 441 -1.92 22.96 35.65
N GLY A 442 -1.31 22.28 36.63
CA GLY A 442 -1.58 22.47 38.05
C GLY A 442 -2.86 21.83 38.59
N ALA A 443 -3.64 21.11 37.80
CA ALA A 443 -4.89 20.47 38.23
C ALA A 443 -4.62 19.43 39.30
N LYS A 444 -5.53 19.33 40.31
CA LYS A 444 -5.46 18.32 41.37
C LYS A 444 -5.85 16.97 40.81
N VAL A 445 -5.04 15.96 41.06
CA VAL A 445 -5.24 14.57 40.61
C VAL A 445 -5.23 13.60 41.78
N THR A 446 -6.04 12.55 41.70
CA THR A 446 -6.03 11.41 42.61
C THR A 446 -5.81 10.14 41.81
N LEU A 447 -5.06 9.21 42.38
CA LEU A 447 -4.87 7.89 41.77
C LEU A 447 -6.19 7.12 41.81
N ASP A 448 -6.58 6.63 40.65
CA ASP A 448 -7.69 5.70 40.54
C ASP A 448 -7.22 4.30 40.95
N LYS A 449 -7.80 3.74 42.04
CA LYS A 449 -7.41 2.43 42.58
C LYS A 449 -7.97 1.25 41.76
N GLU A 450 -8.88 1.50 40.79
CA GLU A 450 -9.52 0.43 40.00
C GLU A 450 -8.69 -0.02 38.78
N GLY A 451 -7.65 0.71 38.41
CA GLY A 451 -6.82 0.37 37.25
C GLY A 451 -5.59 -0.53 37.49
N MET A 452 -5.46 -1.09 38.69
CA MET A 452 -4.39 -2.03 39.05
C MET A 452 -4.93 -3.48 39.12
N LYS A 453 -5.36 -4.00 38.00
CA LYS A 453 -5.53 -5.46 37.81
C LYS A 453 -4.94 -5.89 36.49
#